data_c3889f44d304e2df8578726fc8e58e51
#
_entry.id   c3889f44d304e2df8578726fc8e58e51
#
_cell.length_a   1.000
_cell.length_b   1.000
_cell.length_c   1.000
_cell.angle_alpha   90.00
_cell.angle_beta   90.00
_cell.angle_gamma   90.00
#
_symmetry.space_group_name_H-M   'P 1'
#
loop_
_entity.id
_entity.type
_entity.pdbx_description
1 polymer ?
#
loop_
_entity_poly.entity_id
_entity_poly.type
_entity_poly.pdbx_seq_one_letter_code
_entity_poly.pdbx_strand_id
1 'polypeptide(L)'
;MIFFNDIKPTGWLKNKMEWYMNGHIGELDKLVPHLITEHKIYGRDRITPRTVSAEDGVIKKQNNPDDNMMQYYWWDSETQSNWKDGYCRSAYLLDNKEWQEKASDLCLELIDTQDDDGYIGIYDSSLKFNCKAENGEFWAQATALRFVLGCYESTRNESLLTSLTQAAQCIMAGYPKETSHPFVVEQGFAGHSHGLTITDVFYRLYEITNNIEYLSYCLWLYEDYSAGCVSEQDLQYKNVIDPGYLLKGHGVHTYEHIRAL
;
A
#
# COMPACT_ATOMS: atom_id res chain seq x y z
N MET A 1 8.02 18.58 12.19
CA MET A 1 7.75 17.55 11.14
C MET A 1 8.41 18.01 9.85
N ILE A 2 9.09 17.11 9.14
CA ILE A 2 9.67 17.39 7.82
C ILE A 2 8.83 16.62 6.79
N PHE A 3 8.40 17.29 5.74
CA PHE A 3 7.71 16.66 4.63
C PHE A 3 8.69 16.39 3.48
N PHE A 4 8.44 15.36 2.68
CA PHE A 4 9.40 14.99 1.64
C PHE A 4 9.66 16.13 0.64
N ASN A 5 8.69 16.97 0.34
CA ASN A 5 8.82 18.10 -0.57
C ASN A 5 9.57 19.32 0.01
N ASP A 6 9.92 19.29 1.31
CA ASP A 6 10.84 20.26 1.91
C ASP A 6 12.30 20.04 1.47
N ILE A 7 12.57 18.84 0.90
CA ILE A 7 13.88 18.44 0.39
C ILE A 7 13.88 18.58 -1.12
N LYS A 8 14.96 19.12 -1.68
CA LYS A 8 15.10 19.24 -3.14
C LYS A 8 16.33 18.46 -3.62
N PRO A 9 16.16 17.55 -4.59
CA PRO A 9 17.29 16.84 -5.18
C PRO A 9 18.18 17.79 -5.96
N THR A 10 19.49 17.56 -5.93
CA THR A 10 20.49 18.32 -6.68
C THR A 10 21.50 17.40 -7.36
N GLY A 11 22.29 17.96 -8.29
CA GLY A 11 23.36 17.25 -8.96
C GLY A 11 22.90 15.98 -9.68
N TRP A 12 23.68 14.92 -9.56
CA TRP A 12 23.43 13.65 -10.27
C TRP A 12 22.08 13.02 -9.92
N LEU A 13 21.61 13.17 -8.69
CA LEU A 13 20.32 12.61 -8.25
C LEU A 13 19.16 13.28 -8.99
N LYS A 14 19.17 14.63 -9.06
CA LYS A 14 18.17 15.37 -9.85
C LYS A 14 18.16 14.93 -11.30
N ASN A 15 19.35 14.91 -11.94
CA ASN A 15 19.47 14.51 -13.34
C ASN A 15 18.95 13.09 -13.59
N LYS A 16 19.21 12.17 -12.65
CA LYS A 16 18.73 10.78 -12.75
C LYS A 16 17.20 10.71 -12.62
N MET A 17 16.61 11.45 -11.69
CA MET A 17 15.15 11.52 -11.54
C MET A 17 14.49 12.14 -12.78
N GLU A 18 15.03 13.24 -13.31
CA GLU A 18 14.53 13.86 -14.54
C GLU A 18 14.61 12.88 -15.73
N TRP A 19 15.70 12.12 -15.83
CA TRP A 19 15.86 11.12 -16.88
C TRP A 19 14.80 10.01 -16.77
N TYR A 20 14.51 9.52 -15.56
CA TYR A 20 13.46 8.53 -15.35
C TYR A 20 12.07 9.07 -15.65
N MET A 21 11.78 10.31 -15.20
CA MET A 21 10.45 10.92 -15.39
C MET A 21 10.19 11.30 -16.86
N ASN A 22 11.22 11.65 -17.62
CA ASN A 22 11.12 11.84 -19.07
C ASN A 22 11.18 10.53 -19.87
N GLY A 23 11.44 9.42 -19.19
CA GLY A 23 11.50 8.07 -19.79
C GLY A 23 10.33 7.19 -19.38
N HIS A 24 10.60 5.89 -19.29
CA HIS A 24 9.56 4.88 -19.07
C HIS A 24 8.79 5.04 -17.75
N ILE A 25 9.40 5.59 -16.69
CA ILE A 25 8.70 5.80 -15.41
C ILE A 25 7.61 6.85 -15.56
N GLY A 26 7.90 7.97 -16.22
CA GLY A 26 6.92 9.05 -16.44
C GLY A 26 5.81 8.68 -17.43
N GLU A 27 6.06 7.68 -18.28
CA GLU A 27 5.15 7.26 -19.37
C GLU A 27 4.58 5.84 -19.15
N LEU A 28 4.71 5.26 -17.95
CA LEU A 28 4.34 3.86 -17.70
C LEU A 28 2.85 3.61 -17.97
N ASP A 29 2.00 4.57 -17.66
CA ASP A 29 0.55 4.53 -17.94
C ASP A 29 0.23 4.43 -19.43
N LYS A 30 1.10 4.97 -20.30
CA LYS A 30 0.96 4.85 -21.76
C LYS A 30 1.62 3.58 -22.30
N LEU A 31 2.66 3.08 -21.64
CA LEU A 31 3.40 1.88 -22.06
C LEU A 31 2.65 0.59 -21.69
N VAL A 32 1.99 0.56 -20.53
CA VAL A 32 1.21 -0.59 -20.05
C VAL A 32 -0.16 -0.16 -19.53
N PRO A 33 -0.99 0.46 -20.38
CA PRO A 33 -2.26 1.06 -19.95
C PRO A 33 -3.21 0.03 -19.33
N HIS A 34 -3.23 -1.20 -19.82
CA HIS A 34 -4.08 -2.28 -19.30
C HIS A 34 -3.84 -2.56 -17.81
N LEU A 35 -2.60 -2.39 -17.33
CA LEU A 35 -2.25 -2.59 -15.92
C LEU A 35 -2.43 -1.32 -15.10
N ILE A 36 -2.02 -0.17 -15.62
CA ILE A 36 -1.89 1.06 -14.84
C ILE A 36 -3.17 1.90 -14.80
N THR A 37 -3.91 1.97 -15.93
CA THR A 37 -5.05 2.89 -16.06
C THR A 37 -6.36 2.23 -16.45
N GLU A 38 -6.34 1.14 -17.20
CA GLU A 38 -7.57 0.49 -17.69
C GLU A 38 -8.18 -0.45 -16.65
N HIS A 39 -7.34 -1.22 -15.91
CA HIS A 39 -7.79 -2.07 -14.81
C HIS A 39 -8.03 -1.24 -13.56
N LYS A 40 -9.30 -1.02 -13.20
CA LYS A 40 -9.71 -0.18 -12.07
C LYS A 40 -9.89 -1.03 -10.80
N ILE A 41 -8.80 -1.65 -10.33
CA ILE A 41 -8.81 -2.60 -9.21
C ILE A 41 -9.32 -2.00 -7.89
N TYR A 42 -9.19 -0.69 -7.68
CA TYR A 42 -9.75 0.02 -6.52
C TYR A 42 -11.22 0.42 -6.71
N GLY A 43 -11.77 0.27 -7.91
CA GLY A 43 -13.11 0.70 -8.29
C GLY A 43 -13.95 -0.45 -8.85
N ARG A 44 -14.34 -0.32 -10.12
CA ARG A 44 -15.27 -1.25 -10.79
C ARG A 44 -14.75 -2.68 -10.94
N ASP A 45 -13.42 -2.86 -10.95
CA ASP A 45 -12.78 -4.16 -11.19
C ASP A 45 -12.28 -4.79 -9.88
N ARG A 46 -12.87 -4.40 -8.74
CA ARG A 46 -12.57 -4.99 -7.43
C ARG A 46 -12.75 -6.51 -7.45
N ILE A 47 -11.97 -7.15 -6.61
CA ILE A 47 -12.01 -8.60 -6.40
C ILE A 47 -13.34 -8.99 -5.75
N THR A 48 -14.04 -9.94 -6.37
CA THR A 48 -15.36 -10.43 -5.94
C THR A 48 -15.31 -11.92 -5.60
N PRO A 49 -16.32 -12.49 -4.92
CA PRO A 49 -16.38 -13.93 -4.67
C PRO A 49 -16.28 -14.82 -5.93
N ARG A 50 -16.57 -14.25 -7.10
CA ARG A 50 -16.45 -14.98 -8.38
C ARG A 50 -15.00 -15.11 -8.86
N THR A 51 -14.11 -14.25 -8.38
CA THR A 51 -12.68 -14.28 -8.70
C THR A 51 -11.84 -15.00 -7.65
N VAL A 52 -12.45 -15.36 -6.50
CA VAL A 52 -11.82 -16.17 -5.46
C VAL A 52 -12.07 -17.65 -5.75
N SER A 53 -11.01 -18.46 -5.83
CA SER A 53 -11.21 -19.90 -5.91
C SER A 53 -11.77 -20.44 -4.59
N ALA A 54 -12.83 -21.25 -4.67
CA ALA A 54 -13.50 -21.79 -3.49
C ALA A 54 -12.61 -22.77 -2.68
N GLU A 55 -11.56 -23.32 -3.30
CA GLU A 55 -10.76 -24.40 -2.69
C GLU A 55 -9.60 -23.88 -1.84
N ASP A 56 -8.98 -22.74 -2.18
CA ASP A 56 -7.74 -22.29 -1.53
C ASP A 56 -7.87 -20.95 -0.82
N GLY A 57 -8.96 -20.20 -0.99
CA GLY A 57 -9.03 -18.78 -0.58
C GLY A 57 -8.02 -17.89 -1.31
N VAL A 58 -7.27 -18.45 -2.26
CA VAL A 58 -6.20 -17.80 -2.98
C VAL A 58 -6.74 -17.23 -4.28
N ILE A 59 -6.61 -15.94 -4.44
CA ILE A 59 -7.07 -15.21 -5.62
C ILE A 59 -5.96 -15.22 -6.64
N LYS A 60 -6.07 -16.10 -7.63
CA LYS A 60 -5.06 -16.27 -8.68
C LYS A 60 -5.58 -15.69 -9.99
N LYS A 61 -4.77 -14.88 -10.64
CA LYS A 61 -4.99 -14.41 -12.00
C LYS A 61 -4.18 -15.29 -12.94
N GLN A 62 -4.85 -15.99 -13.84
CA GLN A 62 -4.20 -16.75 -14.88
C GLN A 62 -3.98 -15.84 -16.09
N ASN A 63 -2.74 -15.48 -16.39
CA ASN A 63 -2.42 -14.51 -17.44
C ASN A 63 -2.44 -15.09 -18.85
N ASN A 64 -2.13 -16.37 -19.00
CA ASN A 64 -2.11 -17.07 -20.29
C ASN A 64 -2.27 -18.57 -20.03
N PRO A 65 -3.10 -19.30 -20.80
CA PRO A 65 -3.21 -20.75 -20.69
C PRO A 65 -1.88 -21.50 -20.85
N ASP A 66 -0.94 -20.91 -21.57
CA ASP A 66 0.38 -21.48 -21.83
C ASP A 66 1.46 -21.00 -20.84
N ASP A 67 1.13 -20.10 -19.90
CA ASP A 67 2.04 -19.56 -18.92
C ASP A 67 1.74 -20.18 -17.55
N ASN A 68 2.65 -21.02 -17.07
CA ASN A 68 2.56 -21.65 -15.74
C ASN A 68 2.82 -20.66 -14.58
N MET A 69 3.02 -19.37 -14.86
CA MET A 69 3.21 -18.35 -13.85
C MET A 69 1.86 -17.84 -13.32
N MET A 70 1.54 -18.23 -12.10
CA MET A 70 0.38 -17.71 -11.39
C MET A 70 0.65 -16.30 -10.89
N GLN A 71 -0.28 -15.38 -11.15
CA GLN A 71 -0.29 -14.04 -10.57
C GLN A 71 -1.48 -13.89 -9.64
N TYR A 72 -1.26 -13.18 -8.53
CA TYR A 72 -2.34 -12.78 -7.65
C TYR A 72 -2.99 -11.50 -8.15
N TYR A 73 -4.32 -11.40 -8.06
CA TYR A 73 -5.04 -10.20 -8.49
C TYR A 73 -4.57 -8.93 -7.75
N TRP A 74 -4.18 -9.04 -6.48
CA TRP A 74 -3.71 -7.91 -5.69
C TRP A 74 -2.39 -7.31 -6.20
N TRP A 75 -1.58 -8.04 -7.01
CA TRP A 75 -0.36 -7.49 -7.61
C TRP A 75 -0.62 -6.31 -8.54
N ASP A 76 -1.79 -6.27 -9.17
CA ASP A 76 -2.13 -5.12 -10.01
C ASP A 76 -2.26 -3.84 -9.17
N SER A 77 -2.80 -3.92 -7.94
CA SER A 77 -2.87 -2.80 -7.00
C SER A 77 -1.51 -2.34 -6.51
N GLU A 78 -0.62 -3.30 -6.23
CA GLU A 78 0.77 -3.03 -5.86
C GLU A 78 1.48 -2.22 -6.94
N THR A 79 1.43 -2.70 -8.19
CA THR A 79 2.09 -2.03 -9.32
C THR A 79 1.52 -0.63 -9.54
N GLN A 80 0.19 -0.49 -9.56
CA GLN A 80 -0.46 0.80 -9.77
C GLN A 80 -0.12 1.82 -8.68
N SER A 81 -0.24 1.42 -7.42
CA SER A 81 -0.11 2.34 -6.30
C SER A 81 1.34 2.73 -6.04
N ASN A 82 2.29 1.79 -6.14
CA ASN A 82 3.71 2.11 -6.01
C ASN A 82 4.19 3.03 -7.14
N TRP A 83 3.71 2.80 -8.37
CA TRP A 83 4.02 3.72 -9.46
C TRP A 83 3.45 5.11 -9.21
N LYS A 84 2.16 5.22 -8.80
CA LYS A 84 1.50 6.50 -8.52
C LYS A 84 2.21 7.27 -7.39
N ASP A 85 2.60 6.59 -6.31
CA ASP A 85 3.34 7.21 -5.19
C ASP A 85 4.71 7.72 -5.65
N GLY A 86 5.47 6.91 -6.37
CA GLY A 86 6.77 7.29 -6.92
C GLY A 86 6.67 8.43 -7.94
N TYR A 87 5.67 8.41 -8.82
CA TYR A 87 5.38 9.46 -9.78
C TYR A 87 5.06 10.78 -9.09
N CYS A 88 4.13 10.77 -8.13
CA CYS A 88 3.73 11.95 -7.36
C CYS A 88 4.93 12.57 -6.64
N ARG A 89 5.67 11.80 -5.87
CA ARG A 89 6.82 12.31 -5.13
C ARG A 89 7.88 12.89 -6.07
N SER A 90 8.14 12.24 -7.20
CA SER A 90 9.10 12.74 -8.19
C SER A 90 8.63 14.06 -8.83
N ALA A 91 7.34 14.19 -9.15
CA ALA A 91 6.76 15.41 -9.71
C ALA A 91 6.95 16.62 -8.80
N TYR A 92 6.74 16.45 -7.49
CA TYR A 92 6.90 17.53 -6.52
C TYR A 92 8.35 17.80 -6.12
N LEU A 93 9.20 16.76 -6.04
CA LEU A 93 10.64 16.92 -5.79
C LEU A 93 11.34 17.68 -6.93
N LEU A 94 10.92 17.41 -8.18
CA LEU A 94 11.47 18.06 -9.37
C LEU A 94 10.78 19.40 -9.72
N ASP A 95 9.72 19.73 -9.01
CA ASP A 95 8.92 20.96 -9.21
C ASP A 95 8.39 21.12 -10.65
N ASN A 96 7.95 20.03 -11.27
CA ASN A 96 7.38 20.03 -12.61
C ASN A 96 5.85 20.11 -12.57
N LYS A 97 5.28 21.20 -13.07
CA LYS A 97 3.85 21.49 -12.98
C LYS A 97 2.97 20.51 -13.73
N GLU A 98 3.35 20.12 -14.93
CA GLU A 98 2.60 19.14 -15.74
C GLU A 98 2.52 17.79 -15.02
N TRP A 99 3.63 17.33 -14.45
CA TRP A 99 3.63 16.09 -13.67
C TRP A 99 2.87 16.20 -12.35
N GLN A 100 2.89 17.38 -11.70
CA GLN A 100 2.10 17.64 -10.50
C GLN A 100 0.59 17.61 -10.80
N GLU A 101 0.15 18.19 -11.91
CA GLU A 101 -1.25 18.15 -12.37
C GLU A 101 -1.68 16.70 -12.62
N LYS A 102 -0.90 15.93 -13.39
CA LYS A 102 -1.19 14.50 -13.62
C LYS A 102 -1.21 13.70 -12.30
N ALA A 103 -0.30 13.94 -11.36
CA ALA A 103 -0.31 13.29 -10.05
C ALA A 103 -1.58 13.62 -9.25
N SER A 104 -2.03 14.87 -9.31
CA SER A 104 -3.28 15.31 -8.68
C SER A 104 -4.50 14.60 -9.27
N ASP A 105 -4.59 14.51 -10.59
CA ASP A 105 -5.69 13.83 -11.28
C ASP A 105 -5.74 12.33 -10.91
N LEU A 106 -4.59 11.66 -10.89
CA LEU A 106 -4.47 10.27 -10.46
C LEU A 106 -4.89 10.07 -9.00
N CYS A 107 -4.60 11.05 -8.13
CA CYS A 107 -5.00 11.01 -6.73
C CYS A 107 -6.52 11.18 -6.56
N LEU A 108 -7.11 12.15 -7.26
CA LEU A 108 -8.56 12.35 -7.26
C LEU A 108 -9.30 11.13 -7.81
N GLU A 109 -8.81 10.54 -8.90
CA GLU A 109 -9.37 9.30 -9.44
C GLU A 109 -9.38 8.15 -8.42
N LEU A 110 -8.32 8.03 -7.60
CA LEU A 110 -8.28 7.02 -6.55
C LEU A 110 -9.28 7.34 -5.43
N ILE A 111 -9.35 8.59 -4.99
CA ILE A 111 -10.27 9.02 -3.92
C ILE A 111 -11.73 8.87 -4.33
N ASP A 112 -12.05 9.11 -5.60
CA ASP A 112 -13.40 8.92 -6.14
C ASP A 112 -13.87 7.45 -6.05
N THR A 113 -12.96 6.50 -5.79
CA THR A 113 -13.29 5.09 -5.53
C THR A 113 -13.59 4.79 -4.07
N GLN A 114 -13.45 5.75 -3.16
CA GLN A 114 -13.69 5.57 -1.73
C GLN A 114 -15.16 5.29 -1.45
N ASP A 115 -15.43 4.21 -0.74
CA ASP A 115 -16.80 3.85 -0.34
C ASP A 115 -17.33 4.78 0.76
N ASP A 116 -18.64 4.82 0.96
CA ASP A 116 -19.30 5.64 1.98
C ASP A 116 -18.80 5.34 3.42
N ASP A 117 -18.33 4.11 3.67
CA ASP A 117 -17.74 3.70 4.94
C ASP A 117 -16.27 4.10 5.09
N GLY A 118 -15.69 4.74 4.08
CA GLY A 118 -14.30 5.17 4.04
C GLY A 118 -13.34 4.18 3.38
N TYR A 119 -13.80 3.01 2.95
CA TYR A 119 -12.94 1.99 2.38
C TYR A 119 -12.28 2.43 1.07
N ILE A 120 -10.95 2.39 1.03
CA ILE A 120 -10.14 2.42 -0.19
C ILE A 120 -9.41 1.09 -0.27
N GLY A 121 -9.80 0.22 -1.19
CA GLY A 121 -9.22 -1.11 -1.30
C GLY A 121 -9.72 -1.87 -2.50
N ILE A 122 -9.24 -3.10 -2.64
CA ILE A 122 -9.38 -3.92 -3.84
C ILE A 122 -10.48 -4.99 -3.74
N TYR A 123 -11.12 -5.14 -2.60
CA TYR A 123 -12.17 -6.13 -2.39
C TYR A 123 -13.56 -5.50 -2.44
N ASP A 124 -14.55 -6.27 -2.93
CA ASP A 124 -15.94 -5.85 -2.82
C ASP A 124 -16.45 -5.92 -1.36
N SER A 125 -17.64 -5.40 -1.14
CA SER A 125 -18.23 -5.31 0.22
C SER A 125 -18.40 -6.65 0.93
N SER A 126 -18.43 -7.77 0.21
CA SER A 126 -18.59 -9.12 0.79
C SER A 126 -17.27 -9.76 1.21
N LEU A 127 -16.14 -9.25 0.71
CA LEU A 127 -14.81 -9.81 0.95
C LEU A 127 -13.92 -8.93 1.82
N LYS A 128 -14.18 -7.61 1.90
CA LYS A 128 -13.34 -6.71 2.68
C LYS A 128 -13.30 -7.14 4.14
N PHE A 129 -12.12 -7.14 4.74
CA PHE A 129 -11.83 -7.56 6.12
C PHE A 129 -12.14 -9.03 6.45
N ASN A 130 -12.38 -9.87 5.43
CA ASN A 130 -12.77 -11.27 5.61
C ASN A 130 -11.83 -12.28 4.98
N CYS A 131 -10.81 -11.85 4.26
CA CYS A 131 -9.88 -12.76 3.61
C CYS A 131 -8.94 -13.40 4.65
N LYS A 132 -9.04 -14.73 4.81
CA LYS A 132 -8.30 -15.50 5.83
C LYS A 132 -7.02 -16.15 5.30
N ALA A 133 -6.87 -16.23 3.99
CA ALA A 133 -5.71 -16.83 3.34
C ALA A 133 -4.83 -15.73 2.72
N GLU A 134 -4.13 -16.05 1.65
CA GLU A 134 -3.35 -15.07 0.90
C GLU A 134 -4.24 -13.93 0.42
N ASN A 135 -4.10 -12.79 1.06
CA ASN A 135 -4.80 -11.58 0.66
C ASN A 135 -3.86 -10.38 0.67
N GLY A 136 -4.07 -9.48 -0.25
CA GLY A 136 -3.29 -8.26 -0.36
C GLY A 136 -4.00 -7.03 0.19
N GLU A 137 -5.00 -7.17 1.06
CA GLU A 137 -5.85 -6.05 1.48
C GLU A 137 -5.06 -4.94 2.15
N PHE A 138 -4.34 -5.26 3.23
CA PHE A 138 -3.49 -4.26 3.89
C PHE A 138 -2.39 -3.73 2.99
N TRP A 139 -1.79 -4.59 2.15
CA TRP A 139 -0.78 -4.16 1.21
C TRP A 139 -1.34 -3.18 0.18
N ALA A 140 -2.49 -3.49 -0.42
CA ALA A 140 -3.17 -2.61 -1.35
C ALA A 140 -3.57 -1.27 -0.70
N GLN A 141 -4.11 -1.33 0.53
CA GLN A 141 -4.45 -0.13 1.30
C GLN A 141 -3.21 0.69 1.66
N ALA A 142 -2.14 0.04 2.13
CA ALA A 142 -0.89 0.73 2.48
C ALA A 142 -0.30 1.50 1.30
N THR A 143 -0.18 0.85 0.15
CA THR A 143 0.40 1.48 -1.05
C THR A 143 -0.49 2.59 -1.60
N ALA A 144 -1.82 2.40 -1.62
CA ALA A 144 -2.78 3.42 -2.04
C ALA A 144 -2.77 4.65 -1.11
N LEU A 145 -2.85 4.42 0.19
CA LEU A 145 -2.89 5.51 1.17
C LEU A 145 -1.55 6.25 1.27
N ARG A 146 -0.42 5.59 1.05
CA ARG A 146 0.89 6.25 0.92
C ARG A 146 0.93 7.22 -0.26
N PHE A 147 0.33 6.86 -1.38
CA PHE A 147 0.20 7.77 -2.51
C PHE A 147 -0.66 8.99 -2.16
N VAL A 148 -1.83 8.79 -1.53
CA VAL A 148 -2.70 9.91 -1.09
C VAL A 148 -1.98 10.78 -0.07
N LEU A 149 -1.22 10.20 0.88
CA LEU A 149 -0.35 10.92 1.82
C LEU A 149 0.69 11.77 1.08
N GLY A 150 1.35 11.22 0.05
CA GLY A 150 2.30 11.97 -0.78
C GLY A 150 1.66 13.20 -1.43
N CYS A 151 0.44 13.06 -1.94
CA CYS A 151 -0.32 14.18 -2.49
C CYS A 151 -0.72 15.20 -1.40
N TYR A 152 -1.19 14.76 -0.23
CA TYR A 152 -1.51 15.64 0.89
C TYR A 152 -0.28 16.40 1.37
N GLU A 153 0.84 15.72 1.59
CA GLU A 153 2.07 16.34 2.04
C GLU A 153 2.58 17.41 1.08
N SER A 154 2.31 17.25 -0.21
CA SER A 154 2.72 18.19 -1.25
C SER A 154 1.79 19.39 -1.39
N THR A 155 0.48 19.18 -1.23
CA THR A 155 -0.55 20.18 -1.56
C THR A 155 -1.20 20.83 -0.35
N ARG A 156 -1.19 20.14 0.79
CA ARG A 156 -1.95 20.52 2.02
C ARG A 156 -3.46 20.61 1.76
N ASN A 157 -3.96 19.84 0.81
CA ASN A 157 -5.40 19.79 0.55
C ASN A 157 -6.11 19.00 1.64
N GLU A 158 -6.90 19.68 2.46
CA GLU A 158 -7.61 19.10 3.60
C GLU A 158 -8.64 18.03 3.22
N SER A 159 -9.15 18.04 1.99
CA SER A 159 -10.03 16.95 1.53
C SER A 159 -9.30 15.61 1.45
N LEU A 160 -8.00 15.61 1.09
CA LEU A 160 -7.16 14.41 1.10
C LEU A 160 -6.95 13.88 2.51
N LEU A 161 -6.73 14.77 3.48
CA LEU A 161 -6.60 14.38 4.88
C LEU A 161 -7.91 13.79 5.42
N THR A 162 -9.04 14.37 5.03
CA THR A 162 -10.37 13.82 5.37
C THR A 162 -10.53 12.40 4.83
N SER A 163 -10.23 12.19 3.55
CA SER A 163 -10.29 10.87 2.92
C SER A 163 -9.36 9.85 3.61
N LEU A 164 -8.11 10.25 3.91
CA LEU A 164 -7.13 9.44 4.64
C LEU A 164 -7.62 9.03 6.03
N THR A 165 -8.20 9.98 6.78
CA THR A 165 -8.69 9.69 8.13
C THR A 165 -9.93 8.81 8.12
N GLN A 166 -10.82 8.96 7.13
CA GLN A 166 -11.95 8.05 6.92
C GLN A 166 -11.47 6.63 6.58
N ALA A 167 -10.47 6.49 5.70
CA ALA A 167 -9.89 5.20 5.37
C ALA A 167 -9.24 4.53 6.59
N ALA A 168 -8.50 5.28 7.39
CA ALA A 168 -7.90 4.77 8.62
C ALA A 168 -8.97 4.31 9.62
N GLN A 169 -10.06 5.08 9.79
CA GLN A 169 -11.19 4.70 10.66
C GLN A 169 -11.89 3.42 10.14
N CYS A 170 -12.08 3.30 8.84
CA CYS A 170 -12.64 2.10 8.21
C CYS A 170 -11.77 0.86 8.49
N ILE A 171 -10.44 0.97 8.35
CA ILE A 171 -9.50 -0.10 8.66
C ILE A 171 -9.58 -0.49 10.15
N MET A 172 -9.58 0.49 11.06
CA MET A 172 -9.68 0.25 12.51
C MET A 172 -11.00 -0.40 12.89
N ALA A 173 -12.10 -0.07 12.22
CA ALA A 173 -13.40 -0.70 12.42
C ALA A 173 -13.47 -2.11 11.84
N GLY A 174 -12.82 -2.37 10.70
CA GLY A 174 -12.74 -3.67 10.05
C GLY A 174 -11.87 -4.67 10.83
N TYR A 175 -10.80 -4.18 11.46
CA TYR A 175 -9.89 -4.96 12.29
C TYR A 175 -9.76 -4.34 13.69
N PRO A 176 -10.78 -4.46 14.56
CA PRO A 176 -10.73 -3.93 15.92
C PRO A 176 -9.70 -4.68 16.77
N LYS A 177 -8.92 -3.94 17.58
CA LYS A 177 -7.78 -4.45 18.37
C LYS A 177 -8.17 -5.59 19.32
N GLU A 178 -9.37 -5.55 19.86
CA GLU A 178 -9.81 -6.49 20.91
C GLU A 178 -10.20 -7.87 20.37
N THR A 179 -10.53 -7.97 19.09
CA THR A 179 -11.14 -9.17 18.51
C THR A 179 -10.52 -9.64 17.21
N SER A 180 -9.58 -8.89 16.67
CA SER A 180 -8.95 -9.21 15.38
C SER A 180 -7.47 -9.57 15.52
N HIS A 181 -7.03 -10.45 14.63
CA HIS A 181 -5.62 -10.82 14.49
C HIS A 181 -5.28 -10.90 12.99
N PRO A 182 -5.16 -9.74 12.31
CA PRO A 182 -5.04 -9.69 10.85
C PRO A 182 -3.77 -10.36 10.30
N PHE A 183 -2.71 -10.50 11.10
CA PHE A 183 -1.49 -11.18 10.71
C PHE A 183 -1.38 -12.63 11.20
N VAL A 184 -2.38 -13.12 11.95
CA VAL A 184 -2.42 -14.50 12.46
C VAL A 184 -3.30 -15.35 11.54
N VAL A 185 -2.70 -15.96 10.53
CA VAL A 185 -3.38 -16.82 9.57
C VAL A 185 -2.66 -18.16 9.48
N GLU A 186 -3.40 -19.24 9.20
CA GLU A 186 -2.81 -20.59 9.09
C GLU A 186 -1.90 -20.74 7.87
N GLN A 187 -2.24 -20.05 6.80
CA GLN A 187 -1.50 -20.05 5.54
C GLN A 187 -1.38 -18.61 5.05
N GLY A 188 -0.19 -18.09 5.03
CA GLY A 188 0.11 -16.75 4.54
C GLY A 188 1.25 -16.77 3.54
N PHE A 189 1.18 -15.88 2.58
CA PHE A 189 2.23 -15.59 1.61
C PHE A 189 2.54 -14.09 1.62
N ALA A 190 3.25 -13.60 0.63
CA ALA A 190 3.78 -12.25 0.56
C ALA A 190 2.73 -11.15 0.80
N GLY A 191 1.58 -11.19 0.12
CA GLY A 191 0.57 -10.13 0.24
C GLY A 191 0.06 -9.90 1.65
N HIS A 192 -0.03 -10.97 2.43
CA HIS A 192 -0.43 -10.93 3.82
C HIS A 192 0.64 -10.25 4.70
N SER A 193 1.91 -10.69 4.60
CA SER A 193 3.00 -10.14 5.42
C SER A 193 3.39 -8.72 5.00
N HIS A 194 3.33 -8.38 3.71
CA HIS A 194 3.58 -7.03 3.20
C HIS A 194 2.60 -6.00 3.78
N GLY A 195 1.43 -6.45 4.22
CA GLY A 195 0.44 -5.63 4.91
C GLY A 195 0.99 -4.91 6.14
N LEU A 196 2.11 -5.36 6.73
CA LEU A 196 2.76 -4.64 7.84
C LEU A 196 3.09 -3.19 7.48
N THR A 197 3.36 -2.88 6.23
CA THR A 197 3.65 -1.51 5.76
C THR A 197 2.50 -0.52 5.98
N ILE A 198 1.29 -0.99 6.32
CA ILE A 198 0.18 -0.11 6.72
C ILE A 198 0.50 0.68 7.99
N THR A 199 1.41 0.19 8.83
CA THR A 199 1.91 0.91 10.02
C THR A 199 2.52 2.26 9.64
N ASP A 200 3.16 2.37 8.49
CA ASP A 200 3.73 3.61 7.96
C ASP A 200 2.64 4.70 7.77
N VAL A 201 1.47 4.28 7.26
CA VAL A 201 0.32 5.18 7.07
C VAL A 201 -0.22 5.66 8.42
N PHE A 202 -0.44 4.75 9.37
CA PHE A 202 -0.96 5.08 10.69
C PHE A 202 0.01 5.97 11.49
N TYR A 203 1.30 5.64 11.46
CA TYR A 203 2.31 6.47 12.11
C TYR A 203 2.34 7.88 11.52
N ARG A 204 2.27 7.98 10.18
CA ARG A 204 2.27 9.28 9.51
C ARG A 204 1.01 10.09 9.80
N LEU A 205 -0.15 9.45 9.88
CA LEU A 205 -1.39 10.10 10.32
C LEU A 205 -1.29 10.60 11.77
N TYR A 206 -0.67 9.83 12.66
CA TYR A 206 -0.37 10.31 14.03
C TYR A 206 0.48 11.58 14.01
N GLU A 207 1.57 11.60 13.25
CA GLU A 207 2.43 12.79 13.15
C GLU A 207 1.68 14.03 12.61
N ILE A 208 0.77 13.84 11.65
CA ILE A 208 0.00 14.92 11.03
C ILE A 208 -1.10 15.44 11.96
N THR A 209 -1.86 14.54 12.57
CA THR A 209 -3.09 14.87 13.31
C THR A 209 -2.88 14.97 14.82
N ASN A 210 -1.77 14.46 15.35
CA ASN A 210 -1.49 14.26 16.77
C ASN A 210 -2.55 13.39 17.49
N ASN A 211 -3.27 12.54 16.73
CA ASN A 211 -4.23 11.60 17.30
C ASN A 211 -3.53 10.32 17.76
N ILE A 212 -3.44 10.12 19.06
CA ILE A 212 -2.73 9.00 19.71
C ILE A 212 -3.32 7.64 19.35
N GLU A 213 -4.59 7.55 18.91
CA GLU A 213 -5.21 6.30 18.51
C GLU A 213 -4.52 5.68 17.29
N TYR A 214 -4.02 6.50 16.36
CA TYR A 214 -3.28 6.01 15.21
C TYR A 214 -1.94 5.39 15.63
N LEU A 215 -1.22 5.99 16.56
CA LEU A 215 0.01 5.40 17.11
C LEU A 215 -0.28 4.11 17.86
N SER A 216 -1.32 4.10 18.71
CA SER A 216 -1.74 2.91 19.44
C SER A 216 -2.11 1.76 18.50
N TYR A 217 -2.78 2.07 17.38
CA TYR A 217 -3.15 1.08 16.38
C TYR A 217 -1.92 0.55 15.61
N CYS A 218 -0.99 1.43 15.27
CA CYS A 218 0.28 1.07 14.63
C CYS A 218 1.08 0.08 15.49
N LEU A 219 1.22 0.36 16.78
CA LEU A 219 1.92 -0.53 17.73
C LEU A 219 1.23 -1.89 17.85
N TRP A 220 -0.10 -1.90 17.95
CA TRP A 220 -0.87 -3.14 17.99
C TRP A 220 -0.72 -3.99 16.72
N LEU A 221 -0.71 -3.37 15.53
CA LEU A 221 -0.45 -4.09 14.27
C LEU A 221 0.92 -4.76 14.26
N TYR A 222 1.94 -4.07 14.78
CA TYR A 222 3.29 -4.64 14.88
C TYR A 222 3.36 -5.78 15.91
N GLU A 223 2.63 -5.67 17.03
CA GLU A 223 2.52 -6.74 18.02
C GLU A 223 1.85 -7.98 17.42
N ASP A 224 0.73 -7.81 16.69
CA ASP A 224 0.01 -8.89 16.04
C ASP A 224 0.87 -9.60 14.96
N TYR A 225 1.57 -8.83 14.12
CA TYR A 225 2.54 -9.34 13.17
C TYR A 225 3.65 -10.14 13.88
N SER A 226 4.19 -9.61 14.95
CA SER A 226 5.29 -10.24 15.70
C SER A 226 4.85 -11.53 16.38
N ALA A 227 3.58 -11.62 16.79
CA ALA A 227 3.04 -12.80 17.46
C ALA A 227 2.75 -13.95 16.49
N GLY A 228 2.21 -13.67 15.30
CA GLY A 228 1.57 -14.71 14.52
C GLY A 228 1.87 -14.76 13.03
N CYS A 229 2.54 -13.79 12.44
CA CYS A 229 2.81 -13.84 11.00
C CYS A 229 3.69 -15.04 10.64
N VAL A 230 3.21 -15.89 9.72
CA VAL A 230 3.87 -17.14 9.35
C VAL A 230 4.86 -17.00 8.19
N SER A 231 4.83 -15.89 7.46
CA SER A 231 5.74 -15.60 6.35
C SER A 231 6.53 -14.32 6.62
N GLU A 232 7.74 -14.23 6.04
CA GLU A 232 8.60 -13.03 6.11
C GLU A 232 8.82 -12.48 7.52
N GLN A 233 9.27 -13.35 8.41
CA GLN A 233 9.34 -13.13 9.84
C GLN A 233 10.55 -12.30 10.30
N ASP A 234 11.37 -11.81 9.38
CA ASP A 234 12.66 -11.19 9.71
C ASP A 234 12.54 -10.06 10.73
N LEU A 235 11.49 -9.26 10.63
CA LEU A 235 11.30 -8.11 11.52
C LEU A 235 10.30 -8.36 12.65
N GLN A 236 9.96 -9.60 12.95
CA GLN A 236 9.28 -9.91 14.21
C GLN A 236 10.16 -9.55 15.41
N TYR A 237 9.56 -9.02 16.45
CA TYR A 237 10.28 -8.52 17.63
C TYR A 237 11.32 -9.51 18.17
N LYS A 238 10.97 -10.80 18.29
CA LYS A 238 11.88 -11.86 18.75
C LYS A 238 13.15 -12.01 17.91
N ASN A 239 13.06 -11.73 16.61
CA ASN A 239 14.17 -11.84 15.67
C ASN A 239 15.03 -10.56 15.65
N VAL A 240 14.36 -9.40 15.76
CA VAL A 240 15.02 -8.08 15.79
C VAL A 240 15.94 -7.94 17.03
N ILE A 241 15.52 -8.48 18.17
CA ILE A 241 16.31 -8.40 19.42
C ILE A 241 17.37 -9.49 19.55
N ASP A 242 17.40 -10.49 18.66
CA ASP A 242 18.39 -11.57 18.67
C ASP A 242 19.61 -11.18 17.83
N PRO A 243 20.77 -10.88 18.45
CA PRO A 243 21.98 -10.50 17.73
C PRO A 243 22.57 -11.63 16.88
N GLY A 244 22.11 -12.87 17.07
CA GLY A 244 22.51 -14.04 16.28
C GLY A 244 21.58 -14.35 15.11
N TYR A 245 20.45 -13.64 14.99
CA TYR A 245 19.50 -13.90 13.93
C TYR A 245 20.04 -13.46 12.57
N LEU A 246 19.93 -14.35 11.60
CA LEU A 246 20.25 -14.05 10.19
C LEU A 246 18.97 -13.84 9.41
N LEU A 247 18.89 -12.74 8.68
CA LEU A 247 17.75 -12.41 7.79
C LEU A 247 17.59 -13.53 6.74
N LYS A 248 16.36 -13.99 6.54
CA LYS A 248 16.01 -15.14 5.69
C LYS A 248 14.94 -14.78 4.65
N GLY A 249 14.23 -13.67 4.87
CA GLY A 249 13.14 -13.23 4.03
C GLY A 249 13.60 -12.66 2.69
N HIS A 250 12.63 -12.28 1.88
CA HIS A 250 12.89 -11.57 0.64
C HIS A 250 13.42 -10.16 0.94
N GLY A 251 14.62 -9.85 0.47
CA GLY A 251 15.34 -8.64 0.89
C GLY A 251 14.56 -7.33 0.70
N VAL A 252 13.78 -7.20 -0.37
CA VAL A 252 12.95 -5.99 -0.59
C VAL A 252 11.92 -5.85 0.54
N HIS A 253 11.21 -6.90 0.87
CA HIS A 253 10.17 -6.89 1.91
C HIS A 253 10.76 -6.68 3.30
N THR A 254 11.89 -7.32 3.59
CA THR A 254 12.62 -7.08 4.85
C THR A 254 12.96 -5.59 5.02
N TYR A 255 13.47 -4.94 3.97
CA TYR A 255 13.79 -3.51 4.02
C TYR A 255 12.54 -2.62 4.09
N GLU A 256 11.45 -3.00 3.45
CA GLU A 256 10.17 -2.27 3.59
C GLU A 256 9.62 -2.35 5.01
N HIS A 257 9.69 -3.53 5.62
CA HIS A 257 9.22 -3.77 6.98
C HIS A 257 10.03 -3.03 8.06
N ILE A 258 11.29 -2.64 7.81
CA ILE A 258 12.08 -1.79 8.73
C ILE A 258 11.33 -0.49 9.07
N ARG A 259 10.45 -0.03 8.20
CA ARG A 259 9.65 1.19 8.42
C ARG A 259 8.61 1.02 9.56
N ALA A 260 8.32 -0.21 9.97
CA ALA A 260 7.43 -0.51 11.10
C ALA A 260 8.14 -0.43 12.47
N LEU A 261 9.48 -0.37 12.48
CA LEU A 261 10.31 -0.24 13.69
C LEU A 261 10.56 1.24 14.04
#